data_f199817d48683b8ed01cf27071c4d710
#
_entry.id   f199817d48683b8ed01cf27071c4d710
#
_cell.length_a   1.000
_cell.length_b   1.000
_cell.length_c   1.000
_cell.angle_alpha   90.00
_cell.angle_beta   90.00
_cell.angle_gamma   90.00
#
_symmetry.space_group_name_H-M   'P 1'
#
loop_
_entity.id
_entity.type
_entity.pdbx_description
1 polymer ?
#
loop_
_entity_poly.entity_id
_entity_poly.type
_entity_poly.pdbx_seq_one_letter_code
_entity_poly.pdbx_strand_id
1 'polypeptide(L)'
;MKNQKLRTLVYIALIAAILCVTAPWAIPNPLSPTIPFTLAIFVISLFSLIFGAKVSVPATALYIVIGAIGVPVFSGFAGGFAKLAGPTGGYIIGFLGLAFLAGLTAYPKFSAIWKRIILLIAGLAVAYVFGTVWFVISTKTSFFPALMLCVVPYIPFDLAKLALALGLSSLVKSRLGNRVKV
;
A
#
# COMPACT_ATOMS: atom_id res chain seq x y z
N MET A 1 17.93 -10.86 21.61
CA MET A 1 18.02 -10.90 20.12
C MET A 1 17.04 -11.89 19.48
N LYS A 2 16.92 -13.13 19.96
CA LYS A 2 15.99 -14.16 19.38
C LYS A 2 14.52 -13.71 19.40
N ASN A 3 14.06 -13.09 20.49
CA ASN A 3 12.69 -12.61 20.61
C ASN A 3 12.32 -11.41 19.71
N GLN A 4 13.28 -10.55 19.34
CA GLN A 4 13.01 -9.45 18.42
C GLN A 4 12.77 -9.94 17.00
N LYS A 5 13.59 -10.88 16.50
CA LYS A 5 13.38 -11.47 15.16
C LYS A 5 12.04 -12.17 15.04
N LEU A 6 11.65 -12.92 16.08
CA LEU A 6 10.35 -13.61 16.10
C LEU A 6 9.19 -12.60 16.08
N ARG A 7 9.26 -11.54 16.88
CA ARG A 7 8.24 -10.47 16.88
C ARG A 7 8.11 -9.79 15.51
N THR A 8 9.24 -9.49 14.86
CA THR A 8 9.23 -8.90 13.52
C THR A 8 8.53 -9.82 12.51
N LEU A 9 8.83 -11.13 12.53
CA LEU A 9 8.18 -12.10 11.65
C LEU A 9 6.68 -12.21 11.90
N VAL A 10 6.26 -12.19 13.17
CA VAL A 10 4.82 -12.20 13.55
C VAL A 10 4.11 -10.94 13.03
N TYR A 11 4.73 -9.75 13.14
CA TYR A 11 4.13 -8.53 12.58
C TYR A 11 4.06 -8.56 11.06
N ILE A 12 5.07 -9.07 10.37
CA ILE A 12 5.06 -9.23 8.91
C ILE A 12 3.89 -10.14 8.50
N ALA A 13 3.74 -11.30 9.13
CA ALA A 13 2.67 -12.24 8.83
C ALA A 13 1.29 -11.64 9.13
N LEU A 14 1.13 -10.95 10.26
CA LEU A 14 -0.13 -10.32 10.65
C LEU A 14 -0.55 -9.23 9.65
N ILE A 15 0.38 -8.35 9.26
CA ILE A 15 0.09 -7.28 8.30
C ILE A 15 -0.24 -7.86 6.93
N ALA A 16 0.51 -8.86 6.48
CA ALA A 16 0.21 -9.55 5.23
C ALA A 16 -1.18 -10.20 5.26
N ALA A 17 -1.56 -10.84 6.37
CA ALA A 17 -2.90 -11.42 6.56
C ALA A 17 -4.00 -10.34 6.52
N ILE A 18 -3.79 -9.20 7.18
CA ILE A 18 -4.74 -8.08 7.13
C ILE A 18 -4.89 -7.55 5.71
N LEU A 19 -3.78 -7.43 4.95
CA LEU A 19 -3.83 -7.04 3.54
C LEU A 19 -4.60 -8.06 2.70
N CYS A 20 -4.35 -9.37 2.90
CA CYS A 20 -5.05 -10.44 2.21
C CYS A 20 -6.57 -10.43 2.46
N VAL A 21 -7.00 -10.02 3.66
CA VAL A 21 -8.42 -9.94 4.01
C VAL A 21 -9.07 -8.64 3.51
N THR A 22 -8.35 -7.52 3.56
CA THR A 22 -8.95 -6.20 3.31
C THR A 22 -8.85 -5.74 1.85
N ALA A 23 -7.79 -6.12 1.13
CA ALA A 23 -7.58 -5.67 -0.24
C ALA A 23 -8.56 -6.26 -1.28
N PRO A 24 -9.10 -7.48 -1.13
CA PRO A 24 -10.12 -8.01 -2.04
C PRO A 24 -11.41 -7.20 -2.07
N TRP A 25 -11.80 -6.62 -0.94
CA TRP A 25 -12.98 -5.77 -0.83
C TRP A 25 -12.73 -4.44 -1.54
N ALA A 26 -13.16 -4.41 -2.78
CA ALA A 26 -12.92 -3.31 -3.69
C ALA A 26 -14.24 -2.78 -4.23
N ILE A 27 -14.39 -1.46 -4.25
CA ILE A 27 -15.57 -0.78 -4.79
C ILE A 27 -15.28 -0.46 -6.25
N PRO A 28 -16.11 -0.92 -7.19
CA PRO A 28 -15.97 -0.55 -8.60
C PRO A 28 -16.00 0.97 -8.77
N ASN A 29 -15.11 1.50 -9.59
CA ASN A 29 -15.15 2.91 -9.97
C ASN A 29 -15.99 3.05 -11.24
N PRO A 30 -17.11 3.81 -11.23
CA PRO A 30 -17.93 4.01 -12.42
C PRO A 30 -17.18 4.63 -13.59
N LEU A 31 -16.17 5.46 -13.31
CA LEU A 31 -15.34 6.13 -14.33
C LEU A 31 -14.22 5.25 -14.87
N SER A 32 -13.79 4.24 -14.11
CA SER A 32 -12.72 3.31 -14.47
C SER A 32 -13.02 1.92 -13.94
N PRO A 33 -13.81 1.10 -14.62
CA PRO A 33 -14.17 -0.25 -14.16
C PRO A 33 -12.95 -1.16 -13.96
N THR A 34 -11.85 -0.86 -14.65
CA THR A 34 -10.62 -1.67 -14.62
C THR A 34 -9.84 -1.52 -13.31
N ILE A 35 -9.88 -0.32 -12.70
CA ILE A 35 -9.15 -0.03 -11.46
C ILE A 35 -10.16 0.29 -10.37
N PRO A 36 -10.41 -0.60 -9.41
CA PRO A 36 -11.36 -0.35 -8.33
C PRO A 36 -10.71 0.44 -7.18
N PHE A 37 -11.54 1.08 -6.35
CA PHE A 37 -11.11 1.64 -5.07
C PHE A 37 -10.85 0.51 -4.07
N THR A 38 -9.65 0.47 -3.48
CA THR A 38 -9.27 -0.55 -2.49
C THR A 38 -8.84 0.09 -1.17
N LEU A 39 -8.87 -0.70 -0.10
CA LEU A 39 -8.33 -0.30 1.20
C LEU A 39 -6.82 -0.54 1.32
N ALA A 40 -6.19 -1.16 0.33
CA ALA A 40 -4.77 -1.54 0.39
C ALA A 40 -3.85 -0.34 0.70
N ILE A 41 -4.05 0.81 0.02
CA ILE A 41 -3.26 2.03 0.24
C ILE A 41 -3.35 2.50 1.70
N PHE A 42 -4.55 2.47 2.28
CA PHE A 42 -4.79 2.84 3.68
C PHE A 42 -4.05 1.89 4.63
N VAL A 43 -4.24 0.58 4.47
CA VAL A 43 -3.65 -0.46 5.33
C VAL A 43 -2.13 -0.43 5.26
N ILE A 44 -1.56 -0.36 4.05
CA ILE A 44 -0.12 -0.26 3.84
C ILE A 44 0.43 1.00 4.52
N SER A 45 -0.20 2.15 4.29
CA SER A 45 0.25 3.43 4.88
C SER A 45 0.18 3.40 6.40
N LEU A 46 -0.93 2.92 6.97
CA LEU A 46 -1.13 2.82 8.42
C LEU A 46 -0.05 1.98 9.08
N PHE A 47 0.16 0.76 8.60
CA PHE A 47 1.14 -0.14 9.20
C PHE A 47 2.58 0.27 8.92
N SER A 48 2.85 0.90 7.78
CA SER A 48 4.16 1.50 7.48
C SER A 48 4.50 2.63 8.45
N LEU A 49 3.54 3.50 8.74
CA LEU A 49 3.68 4.55 9.75
C LEU A 49 3.95 3.97 11.15
N ILE A 50 3.33 2.86 11.51
CA ILE A 50 3.44 2.26 12.86
C ILE A 50 4.74 1.47 13.00
N PHE A 51 5.03 0.52 12.11
CA PHE A 51 6.08 -0.48 12.24
C PHE A 51 7.36 -0.16 11.43
N GLY A 52 7.28 0.79 10.50
CA GLY A 52 8.41 1.18 9.65
C GLY A 52 8.66 0.25 8.47
N ALA A 53 9.60 0.66 7.60
CA ALA A 53 9.89 0.00 6.34
C ALA A 53 10.40 -1.45 6.51
N LYS A 54 11.15 -1.73 7.59
CA LYS A 54 11.69 -3.09 7.85
C LYS A 54 10.62 -4.16 8.03
N VAL A 55 9.41 -3.78 8.42
CA VAL A 55 8.27 -4.68 8.61
C VAL A 55 7.29 -4.57 7.46
N SER A 56 6.93 -3.34 7.06
CA SER A 56 5.86 -3.11 6.08
C SER A 56 6.24 -3.53 4.66
N VAL A 57 7.51 -3.36 4.25
CA VAL A 57 7.96 -3.79 2.91
C VAL A 57 7.90 -5.31 2.77
N PRO A 58 8.49 -6.11 3.68
CA PRO A 58 8.35 -7.57 3.62
C PRO A 58 6.91 -8.05 3.76
N ALA A 59 6.07 -7.38 4.56
CA ALA A 59 4.65 -7.73 4.67
C ALA A 59 3.89 -7.50 3.36
N THR A 60 4.13 -6.36 2.71
CA THR A 60 3.54 -6.06 1.40
C THR A 60 4.07 -7.02 0.33
N ALA A 61 5.36 -7.35 0.35
CA ALA A 61 5.94 -8.34 -0.57
C ALA A 61 5.31 -9.73 -0.37
N LEU A 62 5.13 -10.17 0.89
CA LEU A 62 4.46 -11.43 1.20
C LEU A 62 3.02 -11.47 0.69
N TYR A 63 2.24 -10.39 0.90
CA TYR A 63 0.90 -10.24 0.32
C TYR A 63 0.91 -10.40 -1.21
N ILE A 64 1.88 -9.76 -1.90
CA ILE A 64 2.00 -9.85 -3.36
C ILE A 64 2.33 -11.28 -3.79
N VAL A 65 3.24 -11.95 -3.10
CA VAL A 65 3.61 -13.36 -3.38
C VAL A 65 2.41 -14.28 -3.18
N ILE A 66 1.67 -14.13 -2.08
CA ILE A 66 0.45 -14.92 -1.81
C ILE A 66 -0.57 -14.73 -2.95
N GLY A 67 -0.78 -13.51 -3.40
CA GLY A 67 -1.66 -13.23 -4.53
C GLY A 67 -1.14 -13.80 -5.85
N ALA A 68 0.18 -13.70 -6.10
CA ALA A 68 0.81 -14.19 -7.32
C ALA A 68 0.69 -15.71 -7.51
N ILE A 69 0.77 -16.49 -6.43
CA ILE A 69 0.59 -17.97 -6.48
C ILE A 69 -0.87 -18.40 -6.64
N GLY A 70 -1.82 -17.47 -6.74
CA GLY A 70 -3.21 -17.77 -7.07
C GLY A 70 -4.22 -17.57 -5.95
N VAL A 71 -3.80 -17.21 -4.74
CA VAL A 71 -4.75 -16.92 -3.65
C VAL A 71 -5.55 -15.66 -4.00
N PRO A 72 -6.89 -15.63 -3.85
CA PRO A 72 -7.76 -14.53 -4.29
C PRO A 72 -7.72 -13.33 -3.31
N VAL A 73 -6.53 -12.72 -3.16
CA VAL A 73 -6.25 -11.62 -2.22
C VAL A 73 -6.13 -10.25 -2.87
N PHE A 74 -6.14 -10.18 -4.20
CA PHE A 74 -6.16 -8.91 -4.93
C PHE A 74 -7.58 -8.37 -5.09
N SER A 75 -7.71 -7.13 -5.51
CA SER A 75 -8.98 -6.43 -5.69
C SER A 75 -10.00 -7.25 -6.52
N GLY A 76 -11.23 -7.37 -5.98
CA GLY A 76 -12.30 -8.15 -6.61
C GLY A 76 -12.12 -9.66 -6.43
N PHE A 77 -11.46 -10.09 -5.34
CA PHE A 77 -11.16 -11.51 -5.05
C PHE A 77 -10.39 -12.21 -6.17
N ALA A 78 -9.56 -11.45 -6.87
CA ALA A 78 -8.70 -11.98 -7.91
C ALA A 78 -7.36 -12.45 -7.33
N GLY A 79 -6.69 -13.36 -8.05
CA GLY A 79 -5.36 -13.89 -7.74
C GLY A 79 -4.66 -14.38 -8.99
N GLY A 80 -3.43 -14.84 -8.81
CA GLY A 80 -2.60 -15.40 -9.87
C GLY A 80 -1.74 -14.36 -10.59
N PHE A 81 -0.72 -14.86 -11.27
CA PHE A 81 0.22 -14.04 -12.03
C PHE A 81 -0.47 -13.21 -13.12
N ALA A 82 -1.56 -13.73 -13.71
CA ALA A 82 -2.35 -12.99 -14.71
C ALA A 82 -2.87 -11.64 -14.19
N LYS A 83 -3.21 -11.54 -12.90
CA LYS A 83 -3.63 -10.26 -12.29
C LYS A 83 -2.48 -9.27 -12.18
N LEU A 84 -1.26 -9.75 -11.90
CA LEU A 84 -0.05 -8.93 -11.87
C LEU A 84 0.39 -8.51 -13.28
N ALA A 85 0.23 -9.37 -14.27
CA ALA A 85 0.47 -9.04 -15.67
C ALA A 85 -0.61 -8.12 -16.26
N GLY A 86 -1.79 -8.08 -15.64
CA GLY A 86 -2.92 -7.25 -16.07
C GLY A 86 -2.76 -5.76 -15.75
N PRO A 87 -3.75 -4.93 -16.12
CA PRO A 87 -3.68 -3.46 -16.03
C PRO A 87 -3.40 -2.90 -14.62
N THR A 88 -3.76 -3.63 -13.57
CA THR A 88 -3.58 -3.21 -12.16
C THR A 88 -2.24 -3.65 -11.55
N GLY A 89 -1.46 -4.48 -12.26
CA GLY A 89 -0.23 -5.07 -11.71
C GLY A 89 0.82 -4.06 -11.29
N GLY A 90 1.00 -2.99 -12.07
CA GLY A 90 1.92 -1.92 -11.72
C GLY A 90 1.59 -1.21 -10.41
N TYR A 91 0.31 -1.04 -10.08
CA TYR A 91 -0.14 -0.50 -8.79
C TYR A 91 0.21 -1.44 -7.65
N ILE A 92 0.00 -2.75 -7.84
CA ILE A 92 0.31 -3.77 -6.83
C ILE A 92 1.82 -3.77 -6.54
N ILE A 93 2.67 -3.70 -7.57
CA ILE A 93 4.12 -3.59 -7.41
C ILE A 93 4.50 -2.24 -6.79
N GLY A 94 3.86 -1.14 -7.21
CA GLY A 94 4.05 0.20 -6.66
C GLY A 94 3.76 0.32 -5.16
N PHE A 95 2.94 -0.57 -4.61
CA PHE A 95 2.70 -0.65 -3.17
C PHE A 95 3.96 -0.91 -2.35
N LEU A 96 4.99 -1.55 -2.92
CA LEU A 96 6.29 -1.71 -2.26
C LEU A 96 6.98 -0.36 -2.06
N GLY A 97 6.91 0.52 -3.07
CA GLY A 97 7.42 1.89 -2.98
C GLY A 97 6.66 2.72 -1.94
N LEU A 98 5.33 2.60 -1.91
CA LEU A 98 4.50 3.23 -0.88
C LEU A 98 4.88 2.71 0.52
N ALA A 99 4.99 1.39 0.71
CA ALA A 99 5.38 0.78 1.98
C ALA A 99 6.76 1.24 2.44
N PHE A 100 7.71 1.36 1.52
CA PHE A 100 9.06 1.82 1.82
C PHE A 100 9.07 3.29 2.26
N LEU A 101 8.56 4.21 1.44
CA LEU A 101 8.59 5.64 1.71
C LEU A 101 7.75 6.00 2.94
N ALA A 102 6.54 5.47 3.06
CA ALA A 102 5.72 5.62 4.26
C ALA A 102 6.42 5.05 5.50
N GLY A 103 7.12 3.93 5.35
CA GLY A 103 7.85 3.29 6.45
C GLY A 103 9.08 4.05 6.92
N LEU A 104 9.68 4.91 6.10
CA LEU A 104 10.78 5.80 6.53
C LEU A 104 10.33 6.77 7.62
N THR A 105 9.05 7.11 7.68
CA THR A 105 8.48 8.00 8.70
C THR A 105 8.59 7.46 10.13
N ALA A 106 8.85 6.18 10.31
CA ALA A 106 9.07 5.58 11.63
C ALA A 106 10.45 5.93 12.22
N TYR A 107 11.39 6.38 11.41
CA TYR A 107 12.72 6.79 11.88
C TYR A 107 12.70 8.20 12.48
N PRO A 108 13.49 8.47 13.55
CA PRO A 108 13.52 9.77 14.22
C PRO A 108 13.82 10.95 13.29
N LYS A 109 14.67 10.76 12.28
CA LYS A 109 15.01 11.77 11.27
C LYS A 109 13.78 12.34 10.54
N PHE A 110 12.71 11.54 10.42
CA PHE A 110 11.49 11.89 9.71
C PHE A 110 10.28 12.04 10.64
N SER A 111 10.49 12.29 11.94
CA SER A 111 9.43 12.38 12.95
C SER A 111 8.54 13.62 12.81
N ALA A 112 9.06 14.72 12.20
CA ALA A 112 8.28 15.92 11.97
C ALA A 112 7.08 15.65 11.04
N ILE A 113 5.91 16.22 11.39
CA ILE A 113 4.64 15.96 10.70
C ILE A 113 4.72 16.24 9.19
N TRP A 114 5.33 17.37 8.80
CA TRP A 114 5.48 17.75 7.40
C TRP A 114 6.34 16.75 6.60
N LYS A 115 7.39 16.17 7.22
CA LYS A 115 8.22 15.13 6.59
C LYS A 115 7.41 13.84 6.38
N ARG A 116 6.56 13.48 7.33
CA ARG A 116 5.68 12.31 7.20
C ARG A 116 4.68 12.50 6.07
N ILE A 117 4.08 13.69 5.96
CA ILE A 117 3.15 14.03 4.87
C ILE A 117 3.86 13.93 3.51
N ILE A 118 5.05 14.53 3.38
CA ILE A 118 5.83 14.47 2.14
C ILE A 118 6.15 13.03 1.74
N LEU A 119 6.61 12.20 2.69
CA LEU A 119 6.95 10.80 2.41
C LEU A 119 5.72 9.95 2.04
N LEU A 120 4.56 10.21 2.65
CA LEU A 120 3.31 9.55 2.29
C LEU A 120 2.87 9.94 0.88
N ILE A 121 2.90 11.22 0.54
CA ILE A 121 2.54 11.72 -0.79
C ILE A 121 3.54 11.19 -1.84
N ALA A 122 4.84 11.19 -1.53
CA ALA A 122 5.86 10.63 -2.41
C ALA A 122 5.65 9.12 -2.64
N GLY A 123 5.29 8.38 -1.59
CA GLY A 123 4.95 6.96 -1.70
C GLY A 123 3.72 6.70 -2.57
N LEU A 124 2.67 7.51 -2.41
CA LEU A 124 1.48 7.46 -3.26
C LEU A 124 1.83 7.80 -4.72
N ALA A 125 2.64 8.82 -4.93
CA ALA A 125 3.10 9.21 -6.27
C ALA A 125 3.89 8.07 -6.94
N VAL A 126 4.77 7.38 -6.21
CA VAL A 126 5.47 6.19 -6.73
C VAL A 126 4.48 5.12 -7.16
N ALA A 127 3.47 4.81 -6.33
CA ALA A 127 2.45 3.83 -6.70
C ALA A 127 1.66 4.25 -7.96
N TYR A 128 1.33 5.54 -8.09
CA TYR A 128 0.64 6.06 -9.27
C TYR A 128 1.52 6.02 -10.52
N VAL A 129 2.80 6.38 -10.43
CA VAL A 129 3.72 6.34 -11.58
C VAL A 129 3.88 4.91 -12.07
N PHE A 130 4.23 3.97 -11.17
CA PHE A 130 4.34 2.55 -11.55
C PHE A 130 3.03 2.00 -12.12
N GLY A 131 1.90 2.32 -11.48
CA GLY A 131 0.59 1.88 -11.90
C GLY A 131 0.21 2.41 -13.28
N THR A 132 0.36 3.72 -13.51
CA THR A 132 -0.04 4.37 -14.78
C THR A 132 0.87 3.94 -15.93
N VAL A 133 2.19 3.89 -15.71
CA VAL A 133 3.12 3.41 -16.75
C VAL A 133 2.80 1.97 -17.14
N TRP A 134 2.57 1.10 -16.15
CA TRP A 134 2.18 -0.28 -16.41
C TRP A 134 0.84 -0.39 -17.11
N PHE A 135 -0.15 0.43 -16.71
CA PHE A 135 -1.47 0.48 -17.37
C PHE A 135 -1.34 0.85 -18.83
N VAL A 136 -0.57 1.89 -19.15
CA VAL A 136 -0.30 2.32 -20.54
C VAL A 136 0.31 1.18 -21.38
N ILE A 137 1.31 0.49 -20.83
CA ILE A 137 1.98 -0.63 -21.51
C ILE A 137 1.01 -1.80 -21.72
N SER A 138 0.23 -2.16 -20.69
CA SER A 138 -0.64 -3.35 -20.73
C SER A 138 -1.90 -3.15 -21.58
N THR A 139 -2.43 -1.92 -21.62
CA THR A 139 -3.68 -1.61 -22.36
C THR A 139 -3.46 -0.91 -23.68
N LYS A 140 -2.21 -0.50 -23.97
CA LYS A 140 -1.85 0.31 -25.16
C LYS A 140 -2.62 1.64 -25.26
N THR A 141 -3.11 2.15 -24.15
CA THR A 141 -3.81 3.43 -24.03
C THR A 141 -2.78 4.57 -24.00
N SER A 142 -3.11 5.74 -24.54
CA SER A 142 -2.27 6.93 -24.44
C SER A 142 -2.10 7.38 -22.99
N PHE A 143 -0.96 7.99 -22.66
CA PHE A 143 -0.60 8.37 -21.27
C PHE A 143 -1.60 9.33 -20.63
N PHE A 144 -2.04 10.37 -21.34
CA PHE A 144 -2.94 11.38 -20.79
C PHE A 144 -4.34 10.81 -20.44
N PRO A 145 -5.03 10.06 -21.31
CA PRO A 145 -6.26 9.36 -20.94
C PRO A 145 -6.06 8.37 -19.78
N ALA A 146 -4.94 7.63 -19.75
CA ALA A 146 -4.63 6.73 -18.65
C ALA A 146 -4.53 7.47 -17.31
N LEU A 147 -3.88 8.64 -17.28
CA LEU A 147 -3.75 9.46 -16.08
C LEU A 147 -5.12 9.96 -15.59
N MET A 148 -5.98 10.39 -16.50
CA MET A 148 -7.34 10.84 -16.17
C MET A 148 -8.24 9.71 -15.63
N LEU A 149 -8.05 8.48 -16.11
CA LEU A 149 -8.83 7.32 -15.68
C LEU A 149 -8.28 6.69 -14.39
N CYS A 150 -6.95 6.66 -14.24
CA CYS A 150 -6.28 5.84 -13.24
C CYS A 150 -5.75 6.62 -12.03
N VAL A 151 -5.66 7.95 -12.10
CA VAL A 151 -5.08 8.79 -11.04
C VAL A 151 -6.07 9.83 -10.56
N VAL A 152 -6.56 10.67 -11.46
CA VAL A 152 -7.37 11.85 -11.08
C VAL A 152 -8.56 11.51 -10.19
N PRO A 153 -9.40 10.49 -10.46
CA PRO A 153 -10.54 10.16 -9.62
C PRO A 153 -10.15 9.60 -8.24
N TYR A 154 -8.91 9.08 -8.11
CA TYR A 154 -8.44 8.42 -6.88
C TYR A 154 -7.78 9.38 -5.91
N ILE A 155 -7.21 10.52 -6.40
CA ILE A 155 -6.49 11.49 -5.56
C ILE A 155 -7.27 11.89 -4.30
N PRO A 156 -8.54 12.37 -4.37
CA PRO A 156 -9.23 12.82 -3.17
C PRO A 156 -9.46 11.70 -2.16
N PHE A 157 -9.80 10.50 -2.62
CA PHE A 157 -10.02 9.34 -1.75
C PHE A 157 -8.72 8.83 -1.13
N ASP A 158 -7.64 8.80 -1.89
CA ASP A 158 -6.35 8.31 -1.40
C ASP A 158 -5.70 9.31 -0.45
N LEU A 159 -5.84 10.61 -0.70
CA LEU A 159 -5.42 11.63 0.28
C LEU A 159 -6.21 11.51 1.60
N ALA A 160 -7.52 11.27 1.54
CA ALA A 160 -8.32 11.01 2.74
C ALA A 160 -7.84 9.75 3.50
N LYS A 161 -7.53 8.66 2.79
CA LYS A 161 -6.95 7.45 3.38
C LYS A 161 -5.60 7.71 4.05
N LEU A 162 -4.72 8.51 3.42
CA LEU A 162 -3.42 8.89 4.00
C LEU A 162 -3.60 9.75 5.25
N ALA A 163 -4.54 10.70 5.25
CA ALA A 163 -4.85 11.52 6.42
C ALA A 163 -5.38 10.68 7.58
N LEU A 164 -6.31 9.76 7.31
CA LEU A 164 -6.81 8.80 8.30
C LEU A 164 -5.70 7.89 8.83
N ALA A 165 -4.84 7.36 7.97
CA ALA A 165 -3.70 6.53 8.37
C ALA A 165 -2.75 7.30 9.29
N LEU A 166 -2.47 8.58 8.97
CA LEU A 166 -1.61 9.43 9.76
C LEU A 166 -2.21 9.70 11.16
N GLY A 167 -3.50 10.04 11.23
CA GLY A 167 -4.22 10.25 12.49
C GLY A 167 -4.25 8.99 13.35
N LEU A 168 -4.71 7.87 12.79
CA LEU A 168 -4.79 6.59 13.49
C LEU A 168 -3.42 6.07 13.93
N SER A 169 -2.38 6.22 13.12
CA SER A 169 -1.04 5.80 13.49
C SER A 169 -0.52 6.53 14.73
N SER A 170 -0.85 7.81 14.88
CA SER A 170 -0.47 8.59 16.06
C SER A 170 -1.18 8.12 17.33
N LEU A 171 -2.49 7.82 17.23
CA LEU A 171 -3.29 7.27 18.33
C LEU A 171 -2.79 5.89 18.74
N VAL A 172 -2.52 5.01 17.79
CA VAL A 172 -2.00 3.66 18.07
C VAL A 172 -0.63 3.74 18.72
N LYS A 173 0.27 4.59 18.22
CA LYS A 173 1.61 4.78 18.84
C LYS A 173 1.53 5.34 20.25
N SER A 174 0.62 6.26 20.53
CA SER A 174 0.43 6.82 21.87
C SER A 174 -0.04 5.76 22.89
N ARG A 175 -0.86 4.80 22.44
CA ARG A 175 -1.40 3.72 23.29
C ARG A 175 -0.42 2.55 23.47
N LEU A 176 0.34 2.19 22.43
CA LEU A 176 1.27 1.07 22.46
C LEU A 176 2.64 1.44 23.07
N GLY A 177 2.98 2.72 23.16
CA GLY A 177 4.24 3.20 23.74
C GLY A 177 5.47 2.55 23.10
N ASN A 178 6.46 2.20 23.93
CA ASN A 178 7.71 1.57 23.47
C ASN A 178 7.57 0.10 23.02
N ARG A 179 6.39 -0.50 23.11
CA ARG A 179 6.16 -1.92 22.78
C ARG A 179 6.26 -2.21 21.26
N VAL A 180 6.19 -1.17 20.42
CA VAL A 180 6.18 -1.28 18.95
C VAL A 180 7.53 -0.97 18.33
N LYS A 181 8.56 -0.65 19.10
CA LYS A 181 9.93 -0.48 18.57
C LYS A 181 10.46 -1.84 18.11
N VAL A 182 10.55 -2.03 16.79
CA VAL A 182 11.14 -3.18 16.09
C VAL A 182 12.54 -2.80 15.61
#